data_9ea562c617f47eebb2afce8403f02007
#
_entry.id   9ea562c617f47eebb2afce8403f02007
#
_cell.length_a   1.000
_cell.length_b   1.000
_cell.length_c   1.000
_cell.angle_alpha   90.00
_cell.angle_beta   90.00
_cell.angle_gamma   90.00
#
_symmetry.space_group_name_H-M   'P 1'
#
loop_
_entity.id
_entity.type
_entity.pdbx_description
1 polymer ?
#
loop_
_entity_poly.entity_id
_entity_poly.type
_entity_poly.pdbx_seq_one_letter_code
_entity_poly.pdbx_strand_id
1 'polypeptide(L)'
;RAAKLAGIKDVPIIVKNYTDQEIVEISLIENIQRENLNPIEEAMAYKRLLEEFDLKQDEVAERVSKSRTAVTNSMRLLKLSERVQQMIVDDMISTGHARALLALDDEEQQYILANKIFDEKLSVRETEKLVKALKNPKKEVKVQKQEHMFVYDNLEEHLKNIIGTKVSVNPKANGKGKIEIEYYSEAVSYTHLTLPT
;
A
#
# COMPACT_ATOMS: atom_id res chain seq x y z
N ARG A 1 21.52 -40.76 -2.07
CA ARG A 1 22.89 -40.33 -2.40
C ARG A 1 23.67 -40.00 -1.14
N ALA A 2 23.09 -39.23 -0.19
CA ALA A 2 23.72 -38.88 1.07
C ALA A 2 24.06 -40.12 1.93
N ALA A 3 23.12 -41.06 2.07
CA ALA A 3 23.36 -42.30 2.80
C ALA A 3 24.55 -43.12 2.24
N LYS A 4 24.68 -43.19 0.90
CA LYS A 4 25.83 -43.82 0.26
C LYS A 4 27.15 -43.13 0.58
N LEU A 5 27.16 -41.78 0.59
CA LEU A 5 28.34 -40.99 0.93
C LEU A 5 28.71 -41.13 2.42
N ALA A 6 27.71 -41.28 3.28
CA ALA A 6 27.88 -41.49 4.71
C ALA A 6 28.22 -42.95 5.07
N GLY A 7 28.31 -43.88 4.09
CA GLY A 7 28.64 -45.29 4.31
C GLY A 7 27.52 -46.10 5.00
N ILE A 8 26.32 -45.58 5.08
CA ILE A 8 25.16 -46.23 5.70
C ILE A 8 24.65 -47.32 4.75
N LYS A 9 24.66 -48.57 5.23
CA LYS A 9 24.24 -49.76 4.44
C LYS A 9 22.73 -49.97 4.51
N ASP A 10 22.14 -49.79 5.69
CA ASP A 10 20.73 -50.04 5.93
C ASP A 10 20.04 -48.73 6.33
N VAL A 11 19.02 -48.33 5.55
CA VAL A 11 18.25 -47.10 5.78
C VAL A 11 16.81 -47.51 6.09
N PRO A 12 16.21 -47.05 7.21
CA PRO A 12 14.81 -47.31 7.48
C PRO A 12 13.96 -46.58 6.43
N ILE A 13 13.02 -47.31 5.82
CA ILE A 13 12.10 -46.74 4.81
C ILE A 13 10.65 -46.99 5.22
N ILE A 14 9.78 -46.04 4.84
CA ILE A 14 8.32 -46.19 4.95
C ILE A 14 7.81 -46.37 3.53
N VAL A 15 7.28 -47.54 3.23
CA VAL A 15 6.63 -47.79 1.93
C VAL A 15 5.18 -47.35 2.00
N LYS A 16 4.79 -46.44 1.12
CA LYS A 16 3.42 -46.00 0.95
C LYS A 16 3.04 -46.15 -0.54
N ASN A 17 1.81 -46.55 -0.79
CA ASN A 17 1.27 -46.60 -2.15
C ASN A 17 0.57 -45.29 -2.43
N TYR A 18 1.10 -44.52 -3.35
CA TYR A 18 0.52 -43.29 -3.85
C TYR A 18 0.07 -43.45 -5.30
N THR A 19 -0.98 -42.77 -5.68
CA THR A 19 -1.33 -42.56 -7.08
C THR A 19 -0.36 -41.60 -7.73
N ASP A 20 -0.24 -41.62 -9.05
CA ASP A 20 0.63 -40.70 -9.79
C ASP A 20 0.30 -39.23 -9.48
N GLN A 21 -0.99 -38.92 -9.30
CA GLN A 21 -1.46 -37.58 -8.93
C GLN A 21 -0.97 -37.17 -7.52
N GLU A 22 -1.07 -38.06 -6.53
CA GLU A 22 -0.58 -37.78 -5.17
C GLU A 22 0.94 -37.63 -5.13
N ILE A 23 1.69 -38.34 -5.98
CA ILE A 23 3.15 -38.17 -6.09
C ILE A 23 3.50 -36.77 -6.57
N VAL A 24 2.81 -36.28 -7.62
CA VAL A 24 3.03 -34.92 -8.17
C VAL A 24 2.64 -33.87 -7.16
N GLU A 25 1.51 -34.04 -6.46
CA GLU A 25 1.05 -33.14 -5.40
C GLU A 25 2.07 -33.03 -4.27
N ILE A 26 2.53 -34.16 -3.72
CA ILE A 26 3.51 -34.22 -2.64
C ILE A 26 4.84 -33.58 -3.07
N SER A 27 5.26 -33.83 -4.32
CA SER A 27 6.47 -33.23 -4.87
C SER A 27 6.37 -31.71 -5.01
N LEU A 28 5.19 -31.21 -5.40
CA LEU A 28 4.92 -29.77 -5.51
C LEU A 28 4.92 -29.11 -4.12
N ILE A 29 4.27 -29.73 -3.13
CA ILE A 29 4.26 -29.26 -1.73
C ILE A 29 5.68 -29.25 -1.15
N GLU A 30 6.47 -30.32 -1.35
CA GLU A 30 7.86 -30.37 -0.91
C GLU A 30 8.68 -29.25 -1.52
N ASN A 31 8.49 -28.98 -2.81
CA ASN A 31 9.18 -27.89 -3.49
C ASN A 31 8.78 -26.50 -2.95
N ILE A 32 7.51 -26.29 -2.62
CA ILE A 32 7.03 -25.04 -1.98
C ILE A 32 7.65 -24.83 -0.59
N GLN A 33 7.94 -25.90 0.14
CA GLN A 33 8.55 -25.83 1.48
C GLN A 33 10.06 -25.57 1.43
N ARG A 34 10.68 -25.52 0.24
CA ARG A 34 12.10 -25.14 0.11
C ARG A 34 12.30 -23.64 0.39
N GLU A 35 13.39 -23.29 1.06
CA GLU A 35 13.69 -21.94 1.56
C GLU A 35 13.94 -20.87 0.49
N ASN A 36 14.00 -21.23 -0.80
CA ASN A 36 14.50 -20.33 -1.87
C ASN A 36 13.50 -20.03 -2.99
N LEU A 37 12.20 -20.20 -2.79
CA LEU A 37 11.21 -19.79 -3.77
C LEU A 37 11.01 -18.28 -3.73
N ASN A 38 11.02 -17.64 -4.90
CA ASN A 38 10.60 -16.25 -4.98
C ASN A 38 9.07 -16.11 -4.78
N PRO A 39 8.56 -14.93 -4.39
CA PRO A 39 7.13 -14.75 -4.07
C PRO A 39 6.19 -15.06 -5.25
N ILE A 40 6.64 -14.89 -6.48
CA ILE A 40 5.84 -15.17 -7.69
C ILE A 40 5.80 -16.67 -7.98
N GLU A 41 6.93 -17.37 -7.83
CA GLU A 41 6.97 -18.84 -7.93
C GLU A 41 6.10 -19.51 -6.88
N GLU A 42 6.15 -19.01 -5.63
CA GLU A 42 5.29 -19.48 -4.55
C GLU A 42 3.80 -19.29 -4.90
N ALA A 43 3.44 -18.14 -5.44
CA ALA A 43 2.07 -17.85 -5.86
C ALA A 43 1.61 -18.76 -7.01
N MET A 44 2.48 -19.02 -7.99
CA MET A 44 2.21 -19.93 -9.11
C MET A 44 2.02 -21.37 -8.61
N ALA A 45 2.84 -21.81 -7.67
CA ALA A 45 2.72 -23.14 -7.10
C ALA A 45 1.40 -23.33 -6.33
N TYR A 46 0.96 -22.31 -5.58
CA TYR A 46 -0.36 -22.34 -4.93
C TYR A 46 -1.50 -22.39 -5.96
N LYS A 47 -1.38 -21.60 -7.03
CA LYS A 47 -2.39 -21.61 -8.11
C LYS A 47 -2.49 -23.00 -8.74
N ARG A 48 -1.36 -23.67 -9.00
CA ARG A 48 -1.34 -25.04 -9.53
C ARG A 48 -1.99 -26.03 -8.60
N LEU A 49 -1.76 -25.95 -7.27
CA LEU A 49 -2.40 -26.82 -6.29
C LEU A 49 -3.93 -26.68 -6.31
N LEU A 50 -4.44 -25.47 -6.52
CA LEU A 50 -5.89 -25.24 -6.62
C LEU A 50 -6.48 -25.75 -7.94
N GLU A 51 -5.80 -25.49 -9.07
CA GLU A 51 -6.36 -25.77 -10.40
C GLU A 51 -6.14 -27.22 -10.86
N GLU A 52 -4.97 -27.82 -10.57
CA GLU A 52 -4.63 -29.18 -11.04
C GLU A 52 -5.14 -30.26 -10.07
N PHE A 53 -5.26 -29.94 -8.76
CA PHE A 53 -5.64 -30.92 -7.73
C PHE A 53 -7.00 -30.63 -7.10
N ASP A 54 -7.72 -29.63 -7.62
CA ASP A 54 -9.07 -29.21 -7.15
C ASP A 54 -9.15 -28.96 -5.65
N LEU A 55 -8.04 -28.46 -5.06
CA LEU A 55 -7.94 -28.16 -3.65
C LEU A 55 -8.55 -26.80 -3.32
N LYS A 56 -9.15 -26.70 -2.14
CA LYS A 56 -9.59 -25.40 -1.61
C LYS A 56 -8.41 -24.64 -0.98
N GLN A 57 -8.54 -23.31 -0.91
CA GLN A 57 -7.49 -22.48 -0.31
C GLN A 57 -7.14 -22.85 1.14
N ASP A 58 -8.11 -23.33 1.91
CA ASP A 58 -7.89 -23.80 3.27
C ASP A 58 -7.05 -25.08 3.29
N GLU A 59 -7.32 -26.02 2.38
CA GLU A 59 -6.59 -27.27 2.26
C GLU A 59 -5.16 -27.05 1.79
N VAL A 60 -4.95 -26.12 0.82
CA VAL A 60 -3.60 -25.71 0.41
C VAL A 60 -2.84 -25.11 1.59
N ALA A 61 -3.45 -24.19 2.34
CA ALA A 61 -2.85 -23.55 3.49
C ALA A 61 -2.39 -24.56 4.56
N GLU A 62 -3.24 -25.55 4.88
CA GLU A 62 -2.92 -26.61 5.81
C GLU A 62 -1.73 -27.45 5.33
N ARG A 63 -1.74 -27.88 4.05
CA ARG A 63 -0.69 -28.74 3.47
C ARG A 63 0.68 -28.05 3.39
N VAL A 64 0.69 -26.73 3.11
CA VAL A 64 1.94 -25.95 3.06
C VAL A 64 2.32 -25.32 4.40
N SER A 65 1.56 -25.58 5.48
CA SER A 65 1.79 -25.06 6.83
C SER A 65 1.82 -23.52 6.87
N LYS A 66 0.94 -22.88 6.09
CA LYS A 66 0.75 -21.43 6.04
C LYS A 66 -0.68 -21.05 6.44
N SER A 67 -0.92 -19.79 6.74
CA SER A 67 -2.29 -19.33 6.93
C SER A 67 -3.01 -19.17 5.59
N ARG A 68 -4.34 -19.39 5.56
CA ARG A 68 -5.18 -19.11 4.39
C ARG A 68 -4.97 -17.70 3.85
N THR A 69 -4.84 -16.71 4.76
CA THR A 69 -4.57 -15.32 4.38
C THR A 69 -3.23 -15.17 3.66
N ALA A 70 -2.19 -15.89 4.08
CA ALA A 70 -0.89 -15.88 3.41
C ALA A 70 -1.01 -16.42 1.98
N VAL A 71 -1.64 -17.59 1.80
CA VAL A 71 -1.89 -18.20 0.48
C VAL A 71 -2.69 -17.26 -0.43
N THR A 72 -3.79 -16.70 0.09
CA THR A 72 -4.61 -15.76 -0.68
C THR A 72 -3.83 -14.50 -1.08
N ASN A 73 -3.02 -13.94 -0.17
CA ASN A 73 -2.22 -12.75 -0.45
C ASN A 73 -1.11 -13.03 -1.47
N SER A 74 -0.46 -14.20 -1.39
CA SER A 74 0.54 -14.62 -2.37
C SER A 74 -0.09 -14.74 -3.76
N MET A 75 -1.19 -15.46 -3.88
CA MET A 75 -1.90 -15.62 -5.16
C MET A 75 -2.38 -14.31 -5.78
N ARG A 76 -2.73 -13.31 -4.97
CA ARG A 76 -3.13 -11.99 -5.49
C ARG A 76 -2.01 -11.30 -6.25
N LEU A 77 -0.73 -11.61 -5.97
CA LEU A 77 0.41 -11.03 -6.69
C LEU A 77 0.39 -11.36 -8.18
N LEU A 78 -0.19 -12.51 -8.57
CA LEU A 78 -0.34 -12.91 -9.97
C LEU A 78 -1.32 -12.03 -10.77
N LYS A 79 -2.07 -11.14 -10.10
CA LYS A 79 -2.95 -10.16 -10.75
C LYS A 79 -2.23 -8.86 -11.14
N LEU A 80 -0.99 -8.70 -10.73
CA LEU A 80 -0.17 -7.56 -11.14
C LEU A 80 0.32 -7.75 -12.57
N SER A 81 0.66 -6.66 -13.25
CA SER A 81 1.30 -6.73 -14.57
C SER A 81 2.62 -7.50 -14.49
N GLU A 82 2.99 -8.20 -15.57
CA GLU A 82 4.21 -9.00 -15.62
C GLU A 82 5.46 -8.19 -15.28
N ARG A 83 5.51 -6.91 -15.70
CA ARG A 83 6.60 -6.00 -15.37
C ARG A 83 6.76 -5.80 -13.86
N VAL A 84 5.64 -5.61 -13.15
CA VAL A 84 5.66 -5.45 -11.69
C VAL A 84 5.97 -6.76 -10.99
N GLN A 85 5.51 -7.90 -11.52
CA GLN A 85 5.87 -9.21 -11.00
C GLN A 85 7.40 -9.44 -11.12
N GLN A 86 8.02 -9.04 -12.24
CA GLN A 86 9.46 -9.13 -12.39
C GLN A 86 10.21 -8.27 -11.36
N MET A 87 9.73 -7.06 -11.07
CA MET A 87 10.32 -6.20 -10.03
C MET A 87 10.27 -6.83 -8.63
N ILE A 88 9.26 -7.70 -8.36
CA ILE A 88 9.20 -8.47 -7.10
C ILE A 88 10.24 -9.58 -7.12
N VAL A 89 10.41 -10.28 -8.24
CA VAL A 89 11.40 -11.36 -8.42
C VAL A 89 12.82 -10.82 -8.24
N ASP A 90 13.08 -9.61 -8.75
CA ASP A 90 14.37 -8.92 -8.69
C ASP A 90 14.61 -8.19 -7.34
N ASP A 91 13.75 -8.38 -6.34
CA ASP A 91 13.79 -7.73 -5.03
C ASP A 91 13.82 -6.19 -5.08
N MET A 92 13.39 -5.59 -6.20
CA MET A 92 13.29 -4.14 -6.34
C MET A 92 12.17 -3.55 -5.47
N ILE A 93 11.06 -4.30 -5.32
CA ILE A 93 9.94 -3.93 -4.46
C ILE A 93 9.51 -5.12 -3.60
N SER A 94 9.09 -4.85 -2.37
CA SER A 94 8.60 -5.90 -1.48
C SER A 94 7.17 -6.35 -1.79
N THR A 95 6.78 -7.55 -1.33
CA THR A 95 5.40 -8.05 -1.41
C THR A 95 4.39 -7.12 -0.73
N GLY A 96 4.83 -6.33 0.25
CA GLY A 96 4.01 -5.30 0.90
C GLY A 96 3.64 -4.17 -0.06
N HIS A 97 4.63 -3.64 -0.81
CA HIS A 97 4.41 -2.65 -1.86
C HIS A 97 3.51 -3.21 -2.97
N ALA A 98 3.80 -4.43 -3.43
CA ALA A 98 3.03 -5.11 -4.45
C ALA A 98 1.54 -5.24 -4.07
N ARG A 99 1.23 -5.57 -2.81
CA ARG A 99 -0.15 -5.62 -2.33
C ARG A 99 -0.87 -4.27 -2.38
N ALA A 100 -0.15 -3.18 -2.12
CA ALA A 100 -0.73 -1.85 -2.24
C ALA A 100 -1.05 -1.52 -3.71
N LEU A 101 -0.16 -1.89 -4.65
CA LEU A 101 -0.35 -1.68 -6.09
C LEU A 101 -1.55 -2.43 -6.67
N LEU A 102 -1.96 -3.56 -6.09
CA LEU A 102 -3.16 -4.30 -6.50
C LEU A 102 -4.46 -3.51 -6.42
N ALA A 103 -4.47 -2.37 -5.75
CA ALA A 103 -5.63 -1.50 -5.73
C ALA A 103 -5.78 -0.67 -7.01
N LEU A 104 -4.74 -0.56 -7.84
CA LEU A 104 -4.78 0.10 -9.14
C LEU A 104 -5.22 -0.90 -10.20
N ASP A 105 -6.18 -0.51 -11.02
CA ASP A 105 -6.72 -1.38 -12.09
C ASP A 105 -5.93 -1.24 -13.40
N ASP A 106 -5.18 -0.15 -13.57
CA ASP A 106 -4.38 0.15 -14.76
C ASP A 106 -2.94 -0.36 -14.58
N GLU A 107 -2.52 -1.27 -15.46
CA GLU A 107 -1.20 -1.89 -15.45
C GLU A 107 -0.06 -0.88 -15.63
N GLU A 108 -0.27 0.15 -16.44
CA GLU A 108 0.75 1.19 -16.68
C GLU A 108 0.94 2.05 -15.42
N GLN A 109 -0.15 2.40 -14.73
CA GLN A 109 -0.07 3.11 -13.45
C GLN A 109 0.60 2.26 -12.37
N GLN A 110 0.33 0.93 -12.35
CA GLN A 110 1.02 0.01 -11.45
C GLN A 110 2.53 0.07 -11.68
N TYR A 111 2.97 0.00 -12.95
CA TYR A 111 4.39 0.00 -13.29
C TYR A 111 5.07 1.34 -13.00
N ILE A 112 4.44 2.47 -13.36
CA ILE A 112 4.96 3.81 -13.05
C ILE A 112 5.15 3.99 -11.55
N LEU A 113 4.14 3.59 -10.75
CA LEU A 113 4.24 3.71 -9.30
C LEU A 113 5.25 2.73 -8.70
N ALA A 114 5.41 1.53 -9.27
CA ALA A 114 6.41 0.56 -8.86
C ALA A 114 7.84 1.12 -9.04
N ASN A 115 8.13 1.76 -10.19
CA ASN A 115 9.41 2.44 -10.41
C ASN A 115 9.62 3.58 -9.40
N LYS A 116 8.60 4.38 -9.16
CA LYS A 116 8.67 5.47 -8.18
C LYS A 116 8.98 4.95 -6.77
N ILE A 117 8.37 3.82 -6.37
CA ILE A 117 8.64 3.16 -5.08
C ILE A 117 10.11 2.77 -4.98
N PHE A 118 10.67 2.21 -6.05
CA PHE A 118 12.06 1.78 -6.10
C PHE A 118 13.04 2.98 -6.05
N ASP A 119 12.81 3.99 -6.89
CA ASP A 119 13.68 5.16 -7.02
C ASP A 119 13.70 6.02 -5.76
N GLU A 120 12.53 6.29 -5.17
CA GLU A 120 12.37 7.13 -3.99
C GLU A 120 12.48 6.35 -2.67
N LYS A 121 12.67 5.01 -2.73
CA LYS A 121 12.73 4.09 -1.56
C LYS A 121 11.56 4.29 -0.60
N LEU A 122 10.37 4.40 -1.15
CA LEU A 122 9.16 4.64 -0.37
C LEU A 122 8.86 3.45 0.55
N SER A 123 8.34 3.75 1.72
CA SER A 123 7.81 2.71 2.61
C SER A 123 6.44 2.21 2.13
N VAL A 124 6.04 1.01 2.60
CA VAL A 124 4.72 0.44 2.29
C VAL A 124 3.58 1.40 2.66
N ARG A 125 3.70 2.11 3.81
CA ARG A 125 2.68 3.09 4.26
C ARG A 125 2.58 4.31 3.35
N GLU A 126 3.69 4.79 2.82
CA GLU A 126 3.71 5.89 1.85
C GLU A 126 3.11 5.46 0.52
N THR A 127 3.45 4.25 0.07
CA THR A 127 2.85 3.63 -1.12
C THR A 127 1.33 3.52 -0.99
N GLU A 128 0.81 3.03 0.13
CA GLU A 128 -0.63 2.95 0.39
C GLU A 128 -1.31 4.33 0.34
N LYS A 129 -0.66 5.38 0.88
CA LYS A 129 -1.18 6.76 0.80
C LYS A 129 -1.22 7.27 -0.63
N LEU A 130 -0.18 7.02 -1.44
CA LEU A 130 -0.12 7.41 -2.84
C LEU A 130 -1.18 6.69 -3.66
N VAL A 131 -1.31 5.38 -3.51
CA VAL A 131 -2.34 4.58 -4.18
C VAL A 131 -3.74 5.09 -3.83
N LYS A 132 -4.00 5.38 -2.55
CA LYS A 132 -5.28 5.95 -2.10
C LYS A 132 -5.55 7.33 -2.70
N ALA A 133 -4.52 8.16 -2.83
CA ALA A 133 -4.63 9.49 -3.45
C ALA A 133 -4.93 9.39 -4.96
N LEU A 134 -4.31 8.43 -5.66
CA LEU A 134 -4.56 8.16 -7.09
C LEU A 134 -5.97 7.61 -7.33
N LYS A 135 -6.43 6.69 -6.48
CA LYS A 135 -7.76 6.07 -6.60
C LYS A 135 -8.90 7.03 -6.23
N ASN A 136 -8.65 7.88 -5.26
CA ASN A 136 -9.54 8.97 -4.88
C ASN A 136 -8.78 10.28 -5.07
N PRO A 137 -8.63 10.77 -6.30
CA PRO A 137 -8.16 12.13 -6.47
C PRO A 137 -9.16 12.95 -5.65
N LYS A 138 -8.71 13.51 -4.50
CA LYS A 138 -9.47 14.56 -3.85
C LYS A 138 -9.84 15.44 -5.01
N LYS A 139 -11.16 15.59 -5.30
CA LYS A 139 -11.60 16.66 -6.19
C LYS A 139 -10.76 17.82 -5.72
N GLU A 140 -9.80 18.22 -6.52
CA GLU A 140 -9.20 19.53 -6.33
C GLU A 140 -10.44 20.38 -6.20
N VAL A 141 -10.69 20.84 -4.99
CA VAL A 141 -11.52 22.00 -4.82
C VAL A 141 -10.71 22.96 -5.67
N LYS A 142 -11.10 23.11 -6.94
CA LYS A 142 -10.72 24.25 -7.74
C LYS A 142 -11.16 25.37 -6.83
N VAL A 143 -10.20 25.82 -6.03
CA VAL A 143 -10.29 27.14 -5.46
C VAL A 143 -10.43 27.96 -6.71
N GLN A 144 -11.70 28.24 -7.08
CA GLN A 144 -11.97 29.37 -7.92
C GLN A 144 -11.17 30.45 -7.21
N LYS A 145 -10.00 30.79 -7.77
CA LYS A 145 -9.32 32.02 -7.48
C LYS A 145 -10.37 33.07 -7.82
N GLN A 146 -11.18 33.34 -6.80
CA GLN A 146 -12.16 34.39 -6.92
C GLN A 146 -11.32 35.64 -7.07
N GLU A 147 -11.68 36.46 -8.06
CA GLU A 147 -11.18 37.80 -8.29
C GLU A 147 -11.30 38.70 -7.04
N HIS A 148 -11.89 38.19 -5.98
CA HIS A 148 -12.05 38.83 -4.68
C HIS A 148 -10.89 38.56 -3.69
N MET A 149 -9.87 37.77 -4.02
CA MET A 149 -8.78 37.47 -3.09
C MET A 149 -7.98 38.75 -2.73
N PHE A 150 -7.83 39.64 -3.69
CA PHE A 150 -7.19 40.95 -3.48
C PHE A 150 -7.96 41.86 -2.47
N VAL A 151 -9.28 41.75 -2.41
CA VAL A 151 -10.11 42.49 -1.45
C VAL A 151 -9.89 41.96 -0.02
N TYR A 152 -9.76 40.67 0.14
CA TYR A 152 -9.53 40.06 1.44
C TYR A 152 -8.10 40.27 1.93
N ASP A 153 -7.10 40.22 1.04
CA ASP A 153 -5.70 40.52 1.36
C ASP A 153 -5.56 41.99 1.86
N ASN A 154 -6.19 42.95 1.17
CA ASN A 154 -6.24 44.36 1.62
C ASN A 154 -6.95 44.52 2.95
N LEU A 155 -8.02 43.75 3.19
CA LEU A 155 -8.76 43.76 4.44
C LEU A 155 -7.90 43.20 5.59
N GLU A 156 -7.17 42.10 5.36
CA GLU A 156 -6.23 41.54 6.34
C GLU A 156 -5.14 42.55 6.72
N GLU A 157 -4.55 43.21 5.73
CA GLU A 157 -3.49 44.22 5.96
C GLU A 157 -4.03 45.45 6.71
N HIS A 158 -5.22 45.89 6.34
CA HIS A 158 -5.87 47.02 7.03
C HIS A 158 -6.22 46.68 8.48
N LEU A 159 -6.79 45.51 8.71
CA LEU A 159 -7.11 45.02 10.07
C LEU A 159 -5.83 44.80 10.89
N LYS A 160 -4.76 44.26 10.31
CA LYS A 160 -3.48 44.09 10.95
C LYS A 160 -2.88 45.41 11.40
N ASN A 161 -3.01 46.47 10.57
CA ASN A 161 -2.52 47.81 10.89
C ASN A 161 -3.32 48.48 12.02
N ILE A 162 -4.62 48.22 12.12
CA ILE A 162 -5.48 48.77 13.18
C ILE A 162 -5.27 48.00 14.49
N ILE A 163 -5.25 46.66 14.42
CA ILE A 163 -5.26 45.79 15.62
C ILE A 163 -3.81 45.55 16.10
N GLY A 164 -2.79 45.70 15.25
CA GLY A 164 -1.38 45.51 15.61
C GLY A 164 -0.97 44.06 15.78
N THR A 165 -1.83 43.10 15.44
CA THR A 165 -1.58 41.66 15.52
C THR A 165 -1.91 40.99 14.19
N LYS A 166 -1.51 39.72 14.05
CA LYS A 166 -1.80 38.94 12.87
C LYS A 166 -3.31 38.64 12.76
N VAL A 167 -3.90 39.01 11.63
CA VAL A 167 -5.30 38.77 11.29
C VAL A 167 -5.34 37.91 10.04
N SER A 168 -6.19 36.89 10.02
CA SER A 168 -6.45 36.05 8.86
C SER A 168 -7.93 36.03 8.55
N VAL A 169 -8.28 36.34 7.30
CA VAL A 169 -9.67 36.35 6.80
C VAL A 169 -9.90 35.14 5.91
N ASN A 170 -10.67 34.19 6.38
CA ASN A 170 -10.98 32.95 5.68
C ASN A 170 -12.39 33.00 5.09
N PRO A 171 -12.55 33.41 3.81
CA PRO A 171 -13.86 33.43 3.18
C PRO A 171 -14.39 32.01 2.94
N LYS A 172 -15.69 31.83 3.14
CA LYS A 172 -16.45 30.61 2.85
C LYS A 172 -17.44 30.86 1.74
N ALA A 173 -17.96 29.80 1.15
CA ALA A 173 -19.06 29.91 0.17
C ALA A 173 -20.26 30.66 0.77
N ASN A 174 -21.03 31.35 -0.10
CA ASN A 174 -22.26 32.10 0.23
C ASN A 174 -22.03 33.39 1.08
N GLY A 175 -20.93 34.10 0.87
CA GLY A 175 -20.67 35.38 1.53
C GLY A 175 -20.43 35.29 3.04
N LYS A 176 -20.24 34.10 3.56
CA LYS A 176 -19.82 33.87 4.95
C LYS A 176 -18.30 33.75 5.01
N GLY A 177 -17.72 34.03 6.16
CA GLY A 177 -16.29 33.90 6.39
C GLY A 177 -15.97 33.75 7.89
N LYS A 178 -14.70 33.55 8.18
CA LYS A 178 -14.16 33.52 9.55
C LYS A 178 -12.98 34.47 9.59
N ILE A 179 -12.95 35.34 10.57
CA ILE A 179 -11.81 36.20 10.87
C ILE A 179 -11.14 35.61 12.11
N GLU A 180 -9.86 35.37 12.04
CA GLU A 180 -9.02 34.87 13.12
C GLU A 180 -8.01 35.93 13.48
N ILE A 181 -7.97 36.34 14.75
CA ILE A 181 -7.07 37.35 15.29
C ILE A 181 -6.19 36.64 16.31
N GLU A 182 -4.88 36.68 16.12
CA GLU A 182 -3.93 36.15 17.11
C GLU A 182 -3.72 37.20 18.21
N TYR A 183 -3.74 36.77 19.46
CA TYR A 183 -3.43 37.63 20.60
C TYR A 183 -2.37 36.95 21.49
N TYR A 184 -1.50 37.73 22.12
CA TYR A 184 -0.35 37.21 22.86
C TYR A 184 -0.49 37.36 24.39
N SER A 185 -1.52 38.04 24.88
CA SER A 185 -1.87 38.13 26.30
C SER A 185 -3.35 38.44 26.52
N GLU A 186 -3.92 38.04 27.67
CA GLU A 186 -5.31 38.34 28.04
C GLU A 186 -5.61 39.83 28.09
N ALA A 187 -4.66 40.68 28.52
CA ALA A 187 -4.81 42.12 28.60
C ALA A 187 -4.99 42.77 27.20
N VAL A 188 -4.38 42.23 26.18
CA VAL A 188 -4.49 42.72 24.79
C VAL A 188 -5.87 42.35 24.19
N SER A 189 -6.45 41.23 24.60
CA SER A 189 -7.76 40.78 24.13
C SER A 189 -8.90 41.76 24.50
N TYR A 190 -8.81 42.40 25.64
CA TYR A 190 -9.85 43.37 26.13
C TYR A 190 -9.72 44.75 25.48
N THR A 191 -8.50 45.20 25.17
CA THR A 191 -8.28 46.54 24.60
C THR A 191 -8.63 46.65 23.11
N HIS A 192 -8.61 45.53 22.38
CA HIS A 192 -8.90 45.51 20.93
C HIS A 192 -10.34 45.16 20.58
N LEU A 193 -11.14 44.61 21.52
CA LEU A 193 -12.58 44.32 21.33
C LEU A 193 -13.51 45.51 21.60
N THR A 194 -13.02 46.55 22.24
CA THR A 194 -13.76 47.79 22.43
C THR A 194 -13.38 48.79 21.34
N LEU A 195 -14.11 48.78 20.24
CA LEU A 195 -14.02 49.85 19.25
C LEU A 195 -14.47 51.15 19.88
N PRO A 196 -13.73 52.27 19.75
CA PRO A 196 -14.22 53.55 20.12
C PRO A 196 -15.41 53.90 19.20
N THR A 197 -16.58 54.17 19.82
CA THR A 197 -17.76 54.72 19.18
C THR A 197 -17.47 56.07 18.57
#